data_fb7092db65db2ecdb04d7e4fd0079cbc
#
_entry.id   fb7092db65db2ecdb04d7e4fd0079cbc
#
_cell.length_a   1.000
_cell.length_b   1.000
_cell.length_c   1.000
_cell.angle_alpha   90.00
_cell.angle_beta   90.00
_cell.angle_gamma   90.00
#
_symmetry.space_group_name_H-M   'P 1'
#
loop_
_entity.id
_entity.type
_entity.pdbx_description
1 polymer ?
#
loop_
_entity_poly.entity_id
_entity_poly.type
_entity_poly.pdbx_seq_one_letter_code
_entity_poly.pdbx_strand_id
1 'polypeptide(L)'
;MIIVDTGFWLALANEQDNHHQQAQLVIQRLREPLITTWCVFTETCYLLLTCLGNHAQLLFIQNFLAGGFEVFELQSNHVRRMDQLMDRYEDIPMDLADASLVVLAENLGHGRILTSDRRDFSIYRWQDNHTFQNLFLEYP
;
A
#
# COMPACT_ATOMS: atom_id res chain seq x y z
N MET A 1 -11.50 5.67 -4.06
CA MET A 1 -10.60 4.50 -3.93
C MET A 1 -9.67 4.71 -2.75
N ILE A 2 -9.35 3.66 -2.03
CA ILE A 2 -8.45 3.71 -0.89
C ILE A 2 -7.14 3.04 -1.27
N ILE A 3 -6.03 3.73 -1.03
CA ILE A 3 -4.68 3.25 -1.33
C ILE A 3 -4.31 2.18 -0.31
N VAL A 4 -3.69 1.08 -0.75
CA VAL A 4 -3.31 -0.02 0.13
C VAL A 4 -1.82 -0.32 0.00
N ASP A 5 -1.13 -0.31 1.14
CA ASP A 5 0.28 -0.65 1.26
C ASP A 5 0.46 -2.15 1.58
N THR A 6 1.68 -2.64 1.38
CA THR A 6 2.07 -4.03 1.57
C THR A 6 1.69 -4.57 2.95
N GLY A 7 1.98 -3.82 4.01
CA GLY A 7 1.73 -4.27 5.39
C GLY A 7 0.27 -4.59 5.68
N PHE A 8 -0.65 -3.87 5.05
CA PHE A 8 -2.08 -4.16 5.20
C PHE A 8 -2.46 -5.48 4.51
N TRP A 9 -1.95 -5.72 3.30
CA TRP A 9 -2.19 -6.99 2.60
C TRP A 9 -1.66 -8.18 3.40
N LEU A 10 -0.46 -8.03 3.97
CA LEU A 10 0.14 -9.08 4.81
C LEU A 10 -0.68 -9.33 6.07
N ALA A 11 -1.17 -8.28 6.71
CA ALA A 11 -2.02 -8.40 7.89
C ALA A 11 -3.33 -9.12 7.58
N LEU A 12 -3.93 -8.90 6.41
CA LEU A 12 -5.12 -9.63 5.99
C LEU A 12 -4.85 -11.11 5.77
N ALA A 13 -3.72 -11.44 5.17
CA ALA A 13 -3.39 -12.80 4.75
C ALA A 13 -2.83 -13.66 5.88
N ASN A 14 -2.14 -13.06 6.86
CA ASN A 14 -1.41 -13.77 7.89
C ASN A 14 -2.13 -13.70 9.25
N GLU A 15 -2.73 -14.81 9.67
CA GLU A 15 -3.43 -14.90 10.95
C GLU A 15 -2.53 -14.65 12.16
N GLN A 16 -1.20 -14.80 11.99
CA GLN A 16 -0.21 -14.55 13.04
C GLN A 16 0.27 -13.10 13.07
N ASP A 17 -0.15 -12.27 12.12
CA ASP A 17 0.21 -10.85 12.10
C ASP A 17 -0.49 -10.12 13.27
N ASN A 18 0.27 -9.24 13.94
CA ASN A 18 -0.25 -8.46 15.08
C ASN A 18 -1.45 -7.59 14.71
N HIS A 19 -1.57 -7.22 13.44
CA HIS A 19 -2.65 -6.36 12.93
C HIS A 19 -3.74 -7.13 12.19
N HIS A 20 -3.72 -8.47 12.25
CA HIS A 20 -4.65 -9.30 11.47
C HIS A 20 -6.12 -9.01 11.80
N GLN A 21 -6.47 -9.02 13.08
CA GLN A 21 -7.86 -8.79 13.50
C GLN A 21 -8.35 -7.40 13.11
N GLN A 22 -7.50 -6.39 13.29
CA GLN A 22 -7.84 -5.02 12.92
C GLN A 22 -8.01 -4.88 11.41
N ALA A 23 -7.15 -5.51 10.61
CA ALA A 23 -7.25 -5.50 9.15
C ALA A 23 -8.58 -6.13 8.69
N GLN A 24 -8.98 -7.25 9.30
CA GLN A 24 -10.26 -7.88 9.00
C GLN A 24 -11.44 -6.96 9.32
N LEU A 25 -11.42 -6.28 10.47
CA LEU A 25 -12.48 -5.34 10.85
C LEU A 25 -12.57 -4.17 9.86
N VAL A 26 -11.44 -3.62 9.47
CA VAL A 26 -11.37 -2.51 8.52
C VAL A 26 -11.97 -2.93 7.17
N ILE A 27 -11.53 -4.07 6.63
CA ILE A 27 -12.00 -4.52 5.31
C ILE A 27 -13.50 -4.82 5.31
N GLN A 28 -14.05 -5.29 6.43
CA GLN A 28 -15.49 -5.53 6.57
C GLN A 28 -16.31 -4.25 6.58
N ARG A 29 -15.74 -3.15 7.09
CA ARG A 29 -16.43 -1.85 7.22
C ARG A 29 -16.29 -0.98 5.98
N LEU A 30 -15.19 -1.10 5.25
CA LEU A 30 -14.96 -0.31 4.05
C LEU A 30 -15.89 -0.72 2.92
N ARG A 31 -16.40 0.27 2.21
CA ARG A 31 -17.28 0.09 1.06
C ARG A 31 -16.71 0.66 -0.23
N GLU A 32 -15.56 1.31 -0.13
CA GLU A 32 -14.88 1.91 -1.27
C GLU A 32 -13.94 0.90 -1.94
N PRO A 33 -13.74 1.02 -3.27
CA PRO A 33 -12.75 0.20 -3.96
C PRO A 33 -11.35 0.45 -3.42
N LEU A 34 -10.52 -0.58 -3.48
CA LEU A 34 -9.12 -0.54 -3.07
C LEU A 34 -8.22 -0.44 -4.29
N ILE A 35 -7.10 0.25 -4.15
CA ILE A 35 -6.10 0.42 -5.22
C ILE A 35 -4.69 0.35 -4.64
N THR A 36 -3.78 -0.25 -5.39
CA THR A 36 -2.37 -0.30 -5.05
C THR A 36 -1.52 -0.05 -6.30
N THR A 37 -0.20 -0.24 -6.22
CA THR A 37 0.71 -0.14 -7.36
C THR A 37 1.35 -1.48 -7.68
N TRP A 38 1.92 -1.62 -8.88
CA TRP A 38 2.66 -2.82 -9.23
C TRP A 38 3.88 -3.05 -8.33
N CYS A 39 4.50 -1.98 -7.83
CA CYS A 39 5.62 -2.10 -6.88
C CYS A 39 5.17 -2.78 -5.58
N VAL A 40 4.04 -2.34 -5.02
CA VAL A 40 3.45 -2.95 -3.82
C VAL A 40 2.94 -4.37 -4.12
N PHE A 41 2.35 -4.58 -5.28
CA PHE A 41 1.89 -5.90 -5.70
C PHE A 41 3.04 -6.92 -5.69
N THR A 42 4.17 -6.55 -6.30
CA THR A 42 5.37 -7.38 -6.36
C THR A 42 5.94 -7.67 -4.97
N GLU A 43 6.08 -6.63 -4.15
CA GLU A 43 6.58 -6.77 -2.79
C GLU A 43 5.67 -7.68 -1.95
N THR A 44 4.36 -7.49 -2.07
CA THR A 44 3.36 -8.33 -1.38
C THR A 44 3.50 -9.79 -1.80
N CYS A 45 3.58 -10.07 -3.10
CA CYS A 45 3.75 -11.42 -3.60
C CYS A 45 5.03 -12.08 -3.05
N TYR A 46 6.13 -11.35 -3.06
CA TYR A 46 7.41 -11.84 -2.54
C TYR A 46 7.31 -12.19 -1.05
N LEU A 47 6.74 -11.29 -0.24
CA LEU A 47 6.62 -11.50 1.19
C LEU A 47 5.62 -12.61 1.53
N LEU A 48 4.52 -12.73 0.81
CA LEU A 48 3.59 -13.84 0.98
C LEU A 48 4.26 -15.17 0.67
N LEU A 49 5.01 -15.24 -0.43
CA LEU A 49 5.73 -16.45 -0.81
C LEU A 49 6.73 -16.87 0.26
N THR A 50 7.52 -15.94 0.77
CA THR A 50 8.59 -16.23 1.74
C THR A 50 8.05 -16.51 3.13
N CYS A 51 6.98 -15.86 3.56
CA CYS A 51 6.44 -15.99 4.92
C CYS A 51 5.38 -17.08 5.05
N LEU A 52 4.52 -17.27 4.03
CA LEU A 52 3.34 -18.14 4.09
C LEU A 52 3.32 -19.22 3.00
N GLY A 53 4.17 -19.12 1.99
CA GLY A 53 4.25 -20.09 0.91
C GLY A 53 3.50 -19.68 -0.34
N ASN A 54 3.67 -20.49 -1.39
CA ASN A 54 3.15 -20.17 -2.73
C ASN A 54 1.62 -20.07 -2.78
N HIS A 55 0.91 -20.85 -1.97
CA HIS A 55 -0.56 -20.82 -1.96
C HIS A 55 -1.08 -19.43 -1.57
N ALA A 56 -0.48 -18.80 -0.55
CA ALA A 56 -0.86 -17.44 -0.13
C ALA A 56 -0.61 -16.40 -1.23
N GLN A 57 0.52 -16.52 -1.92
CA GLN A 57 0.84 -15.67 -3.06
C GLN A 57 -0.21 -15.79 -4.16
N LEU A 58 -0.56 -17.04 -4.52
CA LEU A 58 -1.55 -17.30 -5.57
C LEU A 58 -2.95 -16.79 -5.18
N LEU A 59 -3.35 -16.92 -3.91
CA LEU A 59 -4.64 -16.36 -3.44
C LEU A 59 -4.70 -14.85 -3.60
N PHE A 60 -3.61 -14.15 -3.34
CA PHE A 60 -3.53 -12.71 -3.53
C PHE A 60 -3.72 -12.34 -5.01
N ILE A 61 -3.05 -13.04 -5.92
CA ILE A 61 -3.18 -12.84 -7.36
C ILE A 61 -4.60 -13.14 -7.82
N GLN A 62 -5.20 -14.22 -7.33
CA GLN A 62 -6.58 -14.60 -7.66
C GLN A 62 -7.59 -13.56 -7.17
N ASN A 63 -7.35 -12.94 -6.02
CA ASN A 63 -8.18 -11.85 -5.53
C ASN A 63 -8.16 -10.66 -6.50
N PHE A 64 -7.00 -10.30 -7.02
CA PHE A 64 -6.88 -9.28 -8.05
C PHE A 64 -7.67 -9.66 -9.31
N LEU A 65 -7.50 -10.89 -9.80
CA LEU A 65 -8.19 -11.37 -11.00
C LEU A 65 -9.72 -11.40 -10.83
N ALA A 66 -10.20 -11.61 -9.61
CA ALA A 66 -11.62 -11.57 -9.27
C ALA A 66 -12.17 -10.16 -9.07
N GLY A 67 -11.34 -9.12 -9.23
CA GLY A 67 -11.77 -7.73 -9.10
C GLY A 67 -11.78 -7.21 -7.67
N GLY A 68 -11.06 -7.86 -6.75
CA GLY A 68 -11.02 -7.44 -5.34
C GLY A 68 -10.32 -6.11 -5.10
N PHE A 69 -9.43 -5.72 -5.98
CA PHE A 69 -8.75 -4.43 -5.94
C PHE A 69 -8.19 -4.07 -7.31
N GLU A 70 -7.83 -2.81 -7.49
CA GLU A 70 -7.23 -2.30 -8.72
C GLU A 70 -5.73 -2.06 -8.54
N VAL A 71 -5.00 -2.07 -9.65
CA VAL A 71 -3.57 -1.73 -9.69
C VAL A 71 -3.37 -0.54 -10.61
N PHE A 72 -2.72 0.51 -10.08
CA PHE A 72 -2.39 1.71 -10.83
C PHE A 72 -1.27 1.41 -11.82
N GLU A 73 -1.47 1.80 -13.08
CA GLU A 73 -0.50 1.60 -14.15
C GLU A 73 0.60 2.67 -14.06
N LEU A 74 1.71 2.31 -13.40
CA LEU A 74 2.90 3.18 -13.35
C LEU A 74 3.53 3.26 -14.74
N GLN A 75 3.73 4.49 -15.20
CA GLN A 75 4.36 4.79 -16.48
C GLN A 75 5.83 5.15 -16.27
N SER A 76 6.64 5.01 -17.32
CA SER A 76 8.06 5.39 -17.24
C SER A 76 8.26 6.87 -16.89
N ASN A 77 7.30 7.75 -17.25
CA ASN A 77 7.36 9.16 -16.89
C ASN A 77 7.16 9.43 -15.39
N HIS A 78 6.60 8.48 -14.64
CA HIS A 78 6.50 8.60 -13.18
C HIS A 78 7.82 8.37 -12.46
N VAL A 79 8.79 7.72 -13.10
CA VAL A 79 10.07 7.36 -12.46
C VAL A 79 10.84 8.60 -12.02
N ARG A 80 10.77 9.69 -12.78
CA ARG A 80 11.43 10.95 -12.39
C ARG A 80 10.89 11.48 -11.06
N ARG A 81 9.57 11.42 -10.89
CA ARG A 81 8.94 11.86 -9.63
C ARG A 81 9.33 10.94 -8.46
N MET A 82 9.35 9.62 -8.70
CA MET A 82 9.78 8.66 -7.68
C MET A 82 11.23 8.88 -7.27
N ASP A 83 12.11 9.16 -8.23
CA ASP A 83 13.51 9.49 -7.95
C ASP A 83 13.63 10.74 -7.06
N GLN A 84 12.89 11.81 -7.38
CA GLN A 84 12.86 13.02 -6.56
C GLN A 84 12.39 12.75 -5.13
N LEU A 85 11.36 11.93 -4.97
CA LEU A 85 10.82 11.58 -3.66
C LEU A 85 11.81 10.75 -2.85
N MET A 86 12.45 9.77 -3.46
CA MET A 86 13.42 8.90 -2.80
C MET A 86 14.67 9.69 -2.38
N ASP A 87 15.09 10.67 -3.17
CA ASP A 87 16.17 11.58 -2.81
C ASP A 87 15.77 12.46 -1.62
N ARG A 88 14.58 13.06 -1.67
CA ARG A 88 14.06 13.91 -0.58
C ARG A 88 13.99 13.17 0.75
N TYR A 89 13.53 11.93 0.74
CA TYR A 89 13.31 11.12 1.92
C TYR A 89 14.39 10.05 2.14
N GLU A 90 15.62 10.32 1.69
CA GLU A 90 16.72 9.35 1.80
C GLU A 90 17.04 8.95 3.24
N ASP A 91 16.79 9.86 4.20
CA ASP A 91 17.06 9.63 5.63
C ASP A 91 16.02 8.73 6.28
N ILE A 92 14.88 8.51 5.64
CA ILE A 92 13.79 7.66 6.18
C ILE A 92 14.15 6.18 6.18
N PRO A 93 14.77 5.47 5.20
CA PRO A 93 14.90 5.70 3.75
C PRO A 93 13.66 5.24 2.98
N MET A 94 13.14 6.08 2.12
CA MET A 94 12.01 5.74 1.26
C MET A 94 12.43 4.72 0.20
N ASP A 95 11.69 3.62 0.08
CA ASP A 95 11.90 2.64 -0.99
C ASP A 95 11.01 2.94 -2.21
N LEU A 96 11.20 2.17 -3.27
CA LEU A 96 10.45 2.38 -4.52
C LEU A 96 8.96 2.13 -4.33
N ALA A 97 8.57 1.16 -3.52
CA ALA A 97 7.16 0.88 -3.24
C ALA A 97 6.49 2.08 -2.55
N ASP A 98 7.14 2.66 -1.54
CA ASP A 98 6.64 3.87 -0.87
C ASP A 98 6.51 5.03 -1.85
N ALA A 99 7.54 5.27 -2.66
CA ALA A 99 7.52 6.34 -3.67
C ALA A 99 6.37 6.15 -4.65
N SER A 100 6.11 4.91 -5.06
CA SER A 100 5.00 4.61 -5.98
C SER A 100 3.63 4.93 -5.38
N LEU A 101 3.46 4.76 -4.07
CA LEU A 101 2.21 5.09 -3.38
C LEU A 101 2.01 6.60 -3.27
N VAL A 102 3.09 7.37 -3.10
CA VAL A 102 3.01 8.83 -3.13
C VAL A 102 2.58 9.31 -4.52
N VAL A 103 3.16 8.75 -5.59
CA VAL A 103 2.77 9.06 -6.97
C VAL A 103 1.30 8.70 -7.21
N LEU A 104 0.85 7.55 -6.71
CA LEU A 104 -0.55 7.16 -6.81
C LEU A 104 -1.47 8.18 -6.11
N ALA A 105 -1.12 8.61 -4.91
CA ALA A 105 -1.88 9.64 -4.19
C ALA A 105 -1.95 10.94 -4.99
N GLU A 106 -0.86 11.37 -5.59
CA GLU A 106 -0.80 12.55 -6.44
C GLU A 106 -1.72 12.42 -7.65
N ASN A 107 -1.78 11.24 -8.25
CA ASN A 107 -2.67 10.97 -9.38
C ASN A 107 -4.14 10.97 -8.97
N LEU A 108 -4.46 10.39 -7.80
CA LEU A 108 -5.83 10.37 -7.28
C LEU A 108 -6.30 11.71 -6.72
N GLY A 109 -5.36 12.57 -6.29
CA GLY A 109 -5.69 13.84 -5.65
C GLY A 109 -6.10 13.70 -4.19
N HIS A 110 -5.72 12.61 -3.52
CA HIS A 110 -5.91 12.41 -2.09
C HIS A 110 -4.91 11.41 -1.53
N GLY A 111 -4.73 11.41 -0.21
CA GLY A 111 -3.80 10.51 0.48
C GLY A 111 -4.48 9.58 1.48
N ARG A 112 -5.68 9.06 1.17
CA ARG A 112 -6.38 8.09 2.01
C ARG A 112 -5.77 6.71 1.80
N ILE A 113 -5.16 6.16 2.86
CA ILE A 113 -4.32 4.96 2.76
C ILE A 113 -4.60 3.98 3.90
N LEU A 114 -4.38 2.70 3.63
CA LEU A 114 -4.31 1.65 4.62
C LEU A 114 -2.86 1.17 4.70
N THR A 115 -2.17 1.53 5.78
CA THR A 115 -0.78 1.12 6.00
C THR A 115 -0.54 0.79 7.47
N SER A 116 0.30 -0.21 7.73
CA SER A 116 0.81 -0.49 9.06
C SER A 116 2.05 0.37 9.39
N ASP A 117 2.60 1.05 8.41
CA ASP A 117 3.77 1.92 8.58
C ASP A 117 3.32 3.33 8.98
N ARG A 118 3.07 3.51 10.28
CA ARG A 118 2.62 4.79 10.84
C ARG A 118 3.66 5.87 10.73
N ARG A 119 4.92 5.51 11.00
CA ARG A 119 6.02 6.47 11.10
C ARG A 119 6.27 7.13 9.75
N ASP A 120 6.53 6.34 8.74
CA ASP A 120 6.98 6.85 7.45
C ASP A 120 5.86 7.61 6.74
N PHE A 121 4.64 7.07 6.74
CA PHE A 121 3.49 7.75 6.11
C PHE A 121 2.96 8.95 6.92
N SER A 122 3.41 9.16 8.14
CA SER A 122 3.18 10.42 8.86
C SER A 122 4.14 11.53 8.39
N ILE A 123 5.27 11.15 7.78
CA ILE A 123 6.32 12.07 7.32
C ILE A 123 6.15 12.39 5.84
N TYR A 124 5.84 11.40 4.99
CA TYR A 124 5.68 11.60 3.55
C TYR A 124 4.58 12.60 3.24
N ARG A 125 4.76 13.36 2.14
CA ARG A 125 3.79 14.34 1.66
C ARG A 125 3.55 14.11 0.17
N TRP A 126 2.29 14.05 -0.24
CA TRP A 126 1.93 14.03 -1.64
C TRP A 126 1.74 15.48 -2.11
N GLN A 127 2.06 15.76 -3.38
CA GLN A 127 2.16 17.14 -3.92
C GLN A 127 2.94 18.07 -2.98
N ASP A 128 4.01 17.54 -2.35
CA ASP A 128 5.00 18.21 -1.50
C ASP A 128 4.50 18.76 -0.17
N ASN A 129 3.19 18.95 0.04
CA ASN A 129 2.67 19.59 1.25
C ASN A 129 1.41 18.97 1.84
N HIS A 130 0.84 17.92 1.23
CA HIS A 130 -0.37 17.27 1.73
C HIS A 130 -0.05 16.02 2.53
N THR A 131 -0.70 15.87 3.69
CA THR A 131 -0.52 14.72 4.57
C THR A 131 -1.32 13.52 4.08
N PHE A 132 -0.82 12.31 4.40
CA PHE A 132 -1.61 11.09 4.24
C PHE A 132 -2.58 10.94 5.41
N GLN A 133 -3.76 10.39 5.12
CA GLN A 133 -4.73 9.98 6.13
C GLN A 133 -4.73 8.46 6.21
N ASN A 134 -4.23 7.91 7.30
CA ASN A 134 -4.14 6.46 7.49
C ASN A 134 -5.42 5.91 8.10
N LEU A 135 -6.30 5.38 7.27
CA LEU A 135 -7.60 4.85 7.69
C LEU A 135 -7.47 3.57 8.51
N PHE A 136 -6.34 2.87 8.42
CA PHE A 136 -6.10 1.66 9.21
C PHE A 136 -6.06 1.96 10.71
N LEU A 137 -5.68 3.17 11.08
CA LEU A 137 -5.55 3.60 12.47
C LEU A 137 -6.83 4.18 13.05
N GLU A 138 -7.78 4.56 12.20
CA GLU A 138 -9.04 5.17 12.63
C GLU A 138 -10.07 4.13 13.12
N TYR A 139 -9.80 2.84 12.87
CA TYR A 139 -10.66 1.75 13.31
C TYR A 139 -9.95 0.99 14.44
N PRO A 140 -10.31 1.29 15.70
CA PRO A 140 -9.72 0.59 16.84
C PRO A 140 -10.14 -0.88 16.95
#